data_72f8a4e864d133b8b93ae925fd2c4109
#
_entry.id   72f8a4e864d133b8b93ae925fd2c4109
#
_cell.length_a   1.000
_cell.length_b   1.000
_cell.length_c   1.000
_cell.angle_alpha   90.00
_cell.angle_beta   90.00
_cell.angle_gamma   90.00
#
_symmetry.space_group_name_H-M   'P 1'
#
loop_
_entity.id
_entity.type
_entity.pdbx_description
1 polymer ?
#
loop_
_entity_poly.entity_id
_entity_poly.type
_entity_poly.pdbx_seq_one_letter_code
_entity_poly.pdbx_strand_id
1 'polypeptide(L)'
;MISFRAVEICHLYISPGHNFVGHHGQEPDEFPMIEVPMVECVAGRGLRGDRYFDFKTDYKGQVTFFSLRVFDELCGALHVQGIPPSAVRRNIFTRDVDLNSLIGQDFEVQGVRFHGTEESRPCDWMNRAIAPGAKEFLKGRGGLRARILTDGVLRSAAPAPAATE
;
A
#
# COMPACT_ATOMS: atom_id res chain seq x y z
N MET A 1 -14.30 -7.54 16.39
CA MET A 1 -13.34 -6.81 15.57
C MET A 1 -11.93 -7.35 15.80
N ILE A 2 -11.16 -7.49 14.74
CA ILE A 2 -9.79 -7.97 14.81
C ILE A 2 -8.88 -6.81 15.20
N SER A 3 -8.09 -6.96 16.26
CA SER A 3 -7.18 -5.92 16.73
C SER A 3 -5.73 -6.41 16.65
N PHE A 4 -4.88 -5.59 16.05
CA PHE A 4 -3.46 -5.86 15.94
C PHE A 4 -2.69 -4.92 16.88
N ARG A 5 -2.44 -5.39 18.11
CA ARG A 5 -1.74 -4.57 19.12
C ARG A 5 -0.26 -4.36 18.82
N ALA A 6 0.34 -5.29 18.09
CA ALA A 6 1.78 -5.30 17.86
C ALA A 6 2.12 -5.49 16.39
N VAL A 7 1.23 -5.04 15.47
CA VAL A 7 1.56 -5.11 14.04
C VAL A 7 2.67 -4.11 13.75
N GLU A 8 3.73 -4.60 13.12
CA GLU A 8 4.81 -3.75 12.66
C GLU A 8 4.42 -3.15 11.31
N ILE A 9 4.36 -1.83 11.23
CA ILE A 9 4.28 -1.11 9.97
C ILE A 9 5.71 -0.85 9.53
N CYS A 10 6.14 -1.58 8.51
CA CYS A 10 7.53 -1.53 8.04
C CYS A 10 7.80 -0.28 7.22
N HIS A 11 6.83 0.15 6.43
CA HIS A 11 6.92 1.32 5.56
C HIS A 11 5.56 1.98 5.43
N LEU A 12 5.57 3.31 5.29
CA LEU A 12 4.41 4.12 4.93
C LEU A 12 4.78 4.95 3.71
N TYR A 13 3.96 4.84 2.66
CA TYR A 13 4.16 5.60 1.43
C TYR A 13 2.90 6.37 1.06
N ILE A 14 3.08 7.59 0.59
CA ILE A 14 2.03 8.39 -0.05
C ILE A 14 2.52 8.86 -1.41
N SER A 15 1.59 9.17 -2.31
CA SER A 15 1.92 9.70 -3.62
C SER A 15 0.91 10.76 -4.05
N PRO A 16 1.37 11.87 -4.63
CA PRO A 16 0.45 12.93 -5.06
C PRO A 16 -0.36 12.55 -6.31
N GLY A 17 0.01 11.49 -7.04
CA GLY A 17 -0.67 11.16 -8.28
C GLY A 17 -0.60 9.70 -8.69
N HIS A 18 -1.38 9.38 -9.74
CA HIS A 18 -1.48 8.03 -10.29
C HIS A 18 -0.53 7.87 -11.47
N ASN A 19 0.25 6.77 -11.49
CA ASN A 19 1.15 6.50 -12.60
C ASN A 19 0.48 5.81 -13.78
N PHE A 20 -0.65 5.15 -13.56
CA PHE A 20 -1.24 4.26 -14.57
C PHE A 20 -2.67 4.58 -14.96
N VAL A 21 -3.37 5.40 -14.21
CA VAL A 21 -4.77 5.70 -14.46
C VAL A 21 -4.90 6.52 -15.75
N GLY A 22 -5.70 6.04 -16.70
CA GLY A 22 -5.94 6.73 -17.96
C GLY A 22 -4.84 6.58 -19.00
N HIS A 23 -3.84 5.75 -18.78
CA HIS A 23 -2.66 5.62 -19.64
C HIS A 23 -2.64 4.32 -20.46
N HIS A 24 -3.79 3.87 -20.96
CA HIS A 24 -3.86 2.66 -21.78
C HIS A 24 -2.96 2.76 -23.01
N GLY A 25 -1.93 1.90 -23.06
CA GLY A 25 -0.98 1.88 -24.17
C GLY A 25 0.00 3.05 -24.22
N GLN A 26 -0.01 3.93 -23.22
CA GLN A 26 0.90 5.07 -23.12
C GLN A 26 1.89 4.91 -21.97
N GLU A 27 2.97 5.70 -22.00
CA GLU A 27 3.88 5.76 -20.86
C GLU A 27 3.16 6.33 -19.63
N PRO A 28 3.32 5.73 -18.44
CA PRO A 28 2.71 6.26 -17.23
C PRO A 28 3.39 7.56 -16.79
N ASP A 29 2.62 8.44 -16.14
CA ASP A 29 3.20 9.61 -15.48
C ASP A 29 4.13 9.19 -14.33
N GLU A 30 5.18 9.97 -14.12
CA GLU A 30 6.17 9.70 -13.07
C GLU A 30 5.82 10.44 -11.78
N PHE A 31 4.85 9.92 -11.02
CA PHE A 31 4.55 10.42 -9.68
C PHE A 31 5.28 9.57 -8.65
N PRO A 32 6.11 10.19 -7.80
CA PRO A 32 6.87 9.43 -6.82
C PRO A 32 6.00 8.86 -5.71
N MET A 33 6.44 7.75 -5.15
CA MET A 33 5.99 7.29 -3.84
C MET A 33 6.95 7.88 -2.81
N ILE A 34 6.40 8.59 -1.84
CA ILE A 34 7.17 9.27 -0.81
C ILE A 34 7.05 8.47 0.48
N GLU A 35 8.18 8.03 1.02
CA GLU A 35 8.20 7.37 2.31
C GLU A 35 8.10 8.40 3.42
N VAL A 36 7.16 8.18 4.36
CA VAL A 36 6.91 9.10 5.47
C VAL A 36 6.98 8.34 6.79
N PRO A 37 7.45 8.98 7.89
CA PRO A 37 7.51 8.34 9.20
C PRO A 37 6.14 8.21 9.85
N MET A 38 5.18 9.03 9.43
CA MET A 38 3.83 9.03 9.96
C MET A 38 2.87 9.54 8.89
N VAL A 39 1.60 9.16 9.01
CA VAL A 39 0.55 9.62 8.11
C VAL A 39 -0.76 9.76 8.87
N GLU A 40 -1.51 10.81 8.55
CA GLU A 40 -2.83 11.04 9.12
C GLU A 40 -3.89 10.28 8.30
N CYS A 41 -4.65 9.45 8.99
CA CYS A 41 -5.81 8.75 8.44
C CYS A 41 -7.06 9.57 8.71
N VAL A 42 -7.87 9.84 7.68
CA VAL A 42 -9.11 10.59 7.82
C VAL A 42 -10.27 9.70 7.40
N ALA A 43 -11.19 9.46 8.34
CA ALA A 43 -12.31 8.55 8.14
C ALA A 43 -13.12 8.93 6.89
N GLY A 44 -13.35 7.93 6.02
CA GLY A 44 -14.12 8.09 4.80
C GLY A 44 -13.40 8.86 3.69
N ARG A 45 -12.20 9.37 3.92
CA ARG A 45 -11.51 10.23 2.96
C ARG A 45 -10.19 9.66 2.44
N GLY A 46 -9.38 9.07 3.29
CA GLY A 46 -8.10 8.48 2.90
C GLY A 46 -6.92 8.94 3.76
N LEU A 47 -5.71 8.76 3.23
CA LEU A 47 -4.48 9.23 3.85
C LEU A 47 -4.18 10.65 3.37
N ARG A 48 -3.97 11.57 4.31
CA ARG A 48 -3.72 12.97 3.96
C ARG A 48 -2.44 13.09 3.13
N GLY A 49 -2.55 13.74 1.98
CA GLY A 49 -1.45 13.92 1.05
C GLY A 49 -1.33 12.84 -0.03
N ASP A 50 -2.13 11.79 0.07
CA ASP A 50 -2.10 10.70 -0.92
C ASP A 50 -3.12 10.93 -2.04
N ARG A 51 -2.85 10.34 -3.21
CA ARG A 51 -3.67 10.45 -4.41
C ARG A 51 -5.12 9.98 -4.25
N TYR A 52 -5.37 9.07 -3.31
CA TYR A 52 -6.73 8.58 -3.04
C TYR A 52 -7.47 9.39 -1.99
N PHE A 53 -6.84 10.44 -1.44
CA PHE A 53 -7.51 11.33 -0.50
C PHE A 53 -8.62 12.10 -1.24
N ASP A 54 -9.86 11.93 -0.79
CA ASP A 54 -11.06 12.51 -1.43
C ASP A 54 -11.23 12.13 -2.91
N PHE A 55 -10.71 10.97 -3.30
CA PHE A 55 -10.77 10.51 -4.70
C PHE A 55 -12.22 10.28 -5.15
N LYS A 56 -13.02 9.61 -4.32
CA LYS A 56 -14.46 9.37 -4.53
C LYS A 56 -15.14 9.25 -3.18
N THR A 57 -16.43 9.61 -3.12
CA THR A 57 -17.25 9.36 -1.93
C THR A 57 -17.29 7.86 -1.65
N ASP A 58 -17.00 7.48 -0.40
CA ASP A 58 -17.03 6.09 0.06
C ASP A 58 -16.19 5.13 -0.82
N TYR A 59 -15.03 5.60 -1.26
CA TYR A 59 -14.17 4.80 -2.13
C TYR A 59 -13.64 3.56 -1.41
N LYS A 60 -13.67 2.43 -2.08
CA LYS A 60 -13.26 1.13 -1.52
C LYS A 60 -11.75 0.99 -1.33
N GLY A 61 -10.96 1.82 -1.96
CA GLY A 61 -9.50 1.80 -1.92
C GLY A 61 -8.89 3.06 -1.34
N GLN A 62 -9.48 3.60 -0.27
CA GLN A 62 -8.95 4.79 0.40
C GLN A 62 -7.52 4.61 0.88
N VAL A 63 -7.15 3.37 1.19
CA VAL A 63 -5.81 2.99 1.61
C VAL A 63 -5.53 1.57 1.14
N THR A 64 -4.24 1.26 0.91
CA THR A 64 -3.81 -0.06 0.52
C THR A 64 -2.75 -0.59 1.48
N PHE A 65 -2.83 -1.89 1.77
CA PHE A 65 -1.86 -2.64 2.59
C PHE A 65 -1.15 -3.64 1.70
N PHE A 66 0.11 -3.90 1.99
CA PHE A 66 0.91 -4.90 1.28
C PHE A 66 1.83 -5.62 2.26
N SER A 67 2.10 -6.90 1.98
CA SER A 67 3.00 -7.71 2.82
C SER A 67 4.45 -7.53 2.38
N LEU A 68 5.31 -7.11 3.30
CA LEU A 68 6.74 -7.03 3.02
C LEU A 68 7.33 -8.41 2.73
N ARG A 69 6.81 -9.46 3.39
CA ARG A 69 7.23 -10.83 3.11
C ARG A 69 6.94 -11.23 1.66
N VAL A 70 5.76 -10.90 1.15
CA VAL A 70 5.39 -11.16 -0.25
C VAL A 70 6.32 -10.40 -1.19
N PHE A 71 6.67 -9.16 -0.86
CA PHE A 71 7.62 -8.39 -1.66
C PHE A 71 9.00 -9.06 -1.71
N ASP A 72 9.49 -9.53 -0.57
CA ASP A 72 10.79 -10.23 -0.52
C ASP A 72 10.75 -11.54 -1.31
N GLU A 73 9.66 -12.29 -1.22
CA GLU A 73 9.47 -13.52 -2.01
C GLU A 73 9.42 -13.23 -3.51
N LEU A 74 8.75 -12.13 -3.90
CA LEU A 74 8.69 -11.68 -5.28
C LEU A 74 10.09 -11.41 -5.85
N CYS A 75 10.87 -10.62 -5.13
CA CYS A 75 12.23 -10.27 -5.57
C CYS A 75 13.12 -11.51 -5.64
N GLY A 76 13.00 -12.42 -4.69
CA GLY A 76 13.73 -13.68 -4.71
C GLY A 76 13.35 -14.58 -5.89
N ALA A 77 12.06 -14.71 -6.17
CA ALA A 77 11.56 -15.55 -7.25
C ALA A 77 11.95 -15.02 -8.64
N LEU A 78 11.97 -13.71 -8.81
CA LEU A 78 12.32 -13.07 -10.08
C LEU A 78 13.82 -12.74 -10.19
N HIS A 79 14.61 -13.07 -9.18
CA HIS A 79 16.05 -12.82 -9.14
C HIS A 79 16.42 -11.35 -9.38
N VAL A 80 15.67 -10.44 -8.76
CA VAL A 80 15.92 -8.99 -8.86
C VAL A 80 16.43 -8.45 -7.54
N GLN A 81 17.32 -7.44 -7.63
CA GLN A 81 17.89 -6.76 -6.48
C GLN A 81 17.79 -5.26 -6.68
N GLY A 82 17.82 -4.51 -5.56
CA GLY A 82 17.82 -3.06 -5.61
C GLY A 82 16.48 -2.43 -5.94
N ILE A 83 15.40 -3.21 -6.00
CA ILE A 83 14.05 -2.69 -6.20
C ILE A 83 13.49 -2.27 -4.84
N PRO A 84 13.10 -1.00 -4.64
CA PRO A 84 12.52 -0.58 -3.38
C PRO A 84 11.08 -1.08 -3.24
N PRO A 85 10.59 -1.31 -2.02
CA PRO A 85 9.19 -1.70 -1.80
C PRO A 85 8.18 -0.70 -2.38
N SER A 86 8.55 0.58 -2.46
CA SER A 86 7.71 1.62 -3.06
C SER A 86 7.32 1.34 -4.51
N ALA A 87 8.06 0.47 -5.21
CA ALA A 87 7.78 0.14 -6.61
C ALA A 87 6.41 -0.50 -6.81
N VAL A 88 5.86 -1.20 -5.81
CA VAL A 88 4.53 -1.81 -5.92
C VAL A 88 3.40 -0.80 -5.73
N ARG A 89 3.71 0.43 -5.30
CA ARG A 89 2.77 1.53 -5.15
C ARG A 89 1.59 1.22 -4.23
N ARG A 90 1.91 0.66 -3.05
CA ARG A 90 0.97 0.46 -1.95
C ARG A 90 1.35 1.36 -0.78
N ASN A 91 0.39 1.68 0.07
CA ASN A 91 0.61 2.67 1.15
C ASN A 91 1.28 2.08 2.38
N ILE A 92 0.76 0.99 2.91
CA ILE A 92 1.14 0.48 4.24
C ILE A 92 1.72 -0.91 4.08
N PHE A 93 3.02 -1.06 4.41
CA PHE A 93 3.69 -2.35 4.38
C PHE A 93 3.72 -2.94 5.78
N THR A 94 3.15 -4.14 5.91
CA THR A 94 3.10 -4.88 7.17
C THR A 94 3.91 -6.15 7.07
N ARG A 95 4.27 -6.70 8.25
CA ARG A 95 4.92 -7.99 8.38
C ARG A 95 3.97 -8.94 9.13
N ASP A 96 3.91 -10.20 8.67
CA ASP A 96 3.23 -11.29 9.39
C ASP A 96 1.72 -11.08 9.60
N VAL A 97 1.05 -10.41 8.65
CA VAL A 97 -0.40 -10.27 8.63
C VAL A 97 -0.95 -10.95 7.39
N ASP A 98 -1.93 -11.84 7.57
CA ASP A 98 -2.67 -12.43 6.44
C ASP A 98 -3.70 -11.43 5.95
N LEU A 99 -3.30 -10.60 4.98
CA LEU A 99 -4.14 -9.51 4.48
C LEU A 99 -5.42 -10.00 3.83
N ASN A 100 -5.39 -11.14 3.13
CA ASN A 100 -6.58 -11.65 2.46
C ASN A 100 -7.67 -12.05 3.47
N SER A 101 -7.30 -12.46 4.67
CA SER A 101 -8.27 -12.80 5.71
C SER A 101 -9.05 -11.59 6.22
N LEU A 102 -8.57 -10.38 5.92
CA LEU A 102 -9.21 -9.14 6.34
C LEU A 102 -10.23 -8.61 5.34
N ILE A 103 -10.38 -9.24 4.19
CA ILE A 103 -11.42 -8.86 3.22
C ILE A 103 -12.79 -9.11 3.85
N GLY A 104 -13.62 -8.05 3.87
CA GLY A 104 -14.95 -8.11 4.49
C GLY A 104 -14.94 -7.98 6.00
N GLN A 105 -13.80 -7.70 6.63
CA GLN A 105 -13.66 -7.61 8.07
C GLN A 105 -13.29 -6.20 8.52
N ASP A 106 -13.81 -5.83 9.69
CA ASP A 106 -13.32 -4.65 10.40
C ASP A 106 -12.09 -5.03 11.22
N PHE A 107 -11.07 -4.20 11.18
CA PHE A 107 -9.84 -4.44 11.93
C PHE A 107 -9.23 -3.13 12.40
N GLU A 108 -8.35 -3.21 13.39
CA GLU A 108 -7.73 -2.03 14.00
C GLU A 108 -6.22 -2.16 13.97
N VAL A 109 -5.54 -1.11 13.54
CA VAL A 109 -4.08 -1.01 13.53
C VAL A 109 -3.70 0.32 14.17
N GLN A 110 -2.90 0.28 15.23
CA GLN A 110 -2.42 1.48 15.93
C GLN A 110 -3.56 2.44 16.34
N GLY A 111 -4.71 1.88 16.72
CA GLY A 111 -5.87 2.65 17.16
C GLY A 111 -6.75 3.18 16.03
N VAL A 112 -6.38 2.98 14.79
CA VAL A 112 -7.19 3.36 13.62
C VAL A 112 -7.96 2.13 13.14
N ARG A 113 -9.26 2.31 12.90
CA ARG A 113 -10.13 1.25 12.41
C ARG A 113 -10.29 1.32 10.90
N PHE A 114 -10.26 0.13 10.29
CA PHE A 114 -10.38 -0.06 8.85
C PHE A 114 -11.41 -1.13 8.54
N HIS A 115 -11.95 -1.07 7.33
CA HIS A 115 -12.75 -2.16 6.77
C HIS A 115 -12.08 -2.67 5.50
N GLY A 116 -11.68 -3.94 5.48
CA GLY A 116 -11.11 -4.57 4.29
C GLY A 116 -12.17 -4.75 3.21
N THR A 117 -11.91 -4.25 2.01
CA THR A 117 -12.91 -4.26 0.94
C THR A 117 -12.66 -5.34 -0.09
N GLU A 118 -11.46 -5.38 -0.66
CA GLU A 118 -11.12 -6.36 -1.69
C GLU A 118 -9.60 -6.46 -1.84
N GLU A 119 -9.15 -7.44 -2.61
CA GLU A 119 -7.75 -7.51 -3.00
C GLU A 119 -7.39 -6.30 -3.85
N SER A 120 -6.21 -5.71 -3.59
CA SER A 120 -5.62 -4.71 -4.45
C SER A 120 -4.88 -5.43 -5.57
N ARG A 121 -5.60 -5.76 -6.64
CA ARG A 121 -5.10 -6.64 -7.69
C ARG A 121 -3.85 -6.07 -8.36
N PRO A 122 -2.86 -6.94 -8.66
CA PRO A 122 -1.71 -6.49 -9.42
C PRO A 122 -2.10 -6.12 -10.85
N CYS A 123 -1.39 -5.16 -11.42
CA CYS A 123 -1.62 -4.70 -12.78
C CYS A 123 -0.31 -4.74 -13.58
N ASP A 124 -0.38 -4.34 -14.84
CA ASP A 124 0.78 -4.34 -15.73
C ASP A 124 1.93 -3.46 -15.23
N TRP A 125 1.63 -2.47 -14.39
CA TRP A 125 2.64 -1.66 -13.73
C TRP A 125 3.69 -2.52 -13.02
N MET A 126 3.28 -3.62 -12.40
CA MET A 126 4.20 -4.50 -11.67
C MET A 126 5.29 -5.06 -12.56
N ASN A 127 4.95 -5.41 -13.81
CA ASN A 127 5.94 -5.90 -14.75
C ASN A 127 6.93 -4.82 -15.17
N ARG A 128 6.49 -3.56 -15.27
CA ARG A 128 7.36 -2.43 -15.58
C ARG A 128 8.25 -2.04 -14.42
N ALA A 129 7.66 -1.91 -13.24
CA ALA A 129 8.34 -1.35 -12.07
C ALA A 129 9.29 -2.33 -11.43
N ILE A 130 9.05 -3.63 -11.56
CA ILE A 130 9.81 -4.67 -10.87
C ILE A 130 10.55 -5.54 -11.89
N ALA A 131 9.85 -6.40 -12.60
CA ALA A 131 10.41 -7.26 -13.64
C ALA A 131 9.28 -8.00 -14.35
N PRO A 132 9.52 -8.51 -15.60
CA PRO A 132 8.56 -9.38 -16.25
C PRO A 132 8.22 -10.58 -15.37
N GLY A 133 6.94 -10.90 -15.25
CA GLY A 133 6.44 -11.97 -14.39
C GLY A 133 5.93 -11.50 -13.02
N ALA A 134 6.17 -10.26 -12.64
CA ALA A 134 5.75 -9.74 -11.34
C ALA A 134 4.23 -9.77 -11.17
N LYS A 135 3.49 -9.34 -12.19
CA LYS A 135 2.02 -9.37 -12.15
C LYS A 135 1.50 -10.79 -11.91
N GLU A 136 2.01 -11.76 -12.61
CA GLU A 136 1.60 -13.17 -12.47
C GLU A 136 1.96 -13.71 -11.09
N PHE A 137 3.15 -13.41 -10.59
CA PHE A 137 3.58 -13.83 -9.25
C PHE A 137 2.65 -13.26 -8.16
N LEU A 138 2.23 -12.01 -8.30
CA LEU A 138 1.41 -11.33 -7.31
C LEU A 138 -0.08 -11.64 -7.41
N LYS A 139 -0.50 -12.43 -8.39
CA LYS A 139 -1.90 -12.79 -8.54
C LYS A 139 -2.43 -13.47 -7.27
N GLY A 140 -3.49 -12.93 -6.68
CA GLY A 140 -4.02 -13.38 -5.40
C GLY A 140 -3.28 -12.84 -4.18
N ARG A 141 -2.23 -12.07 -4.35
CA ARG A 141 -1.40 -11.49 -3.26
C ARG A 141 -1.03 -10.03 -3.52
N GLY A 142 -1.85 -9.32 -4.25
CA GLY A 142 -1.59 -7.92 -4.62
C GLY A 142 -1.79 -6.91 -3.50
N GLY A 143 -2.19 -7.36 -2.32
CA GLY A 143 -2.45 -6.53 -1.16
C GLY A 143 -3.93 -6.35 -0.89
N LEU A 144 -4.23 -5.47 0.06
CA LEU A 144 -5.60 -5.24 0.54
C LEU A 144 -5.99 -3.79 0.31
N ARG A 145 -7.16 -3.56 -0.27
CA ARG A 145 -7.82 -2.26 -0.26
C ARG A 145 -8.69 -2.15 0.97
N ALA A 146 -8.75 -0.98 1.56
CA ALA A 146 -9.57 -0.76 2.75
C ALA A 146 -10.16 0.64 2.79
N ARG A 147 -11.28 0.75 3.53
CA ARG A 147 -11.83 2.03 3.96
C ARG A 147 -11.31 2.37 5.34
N ILE A 148 -11.14 3.64 5.60
CA ILE A 148 -10.77 4.16 6.91
C ILE A 148 -12.05 4.50 7.66
N LEU A 149 -12.24 3.90 8.83
CA LEU A 149 -13.46 4.07 9.63
C LEU A 149 -13.32 5.13 10.72
N THR A 150 -12.11 5.35 11.23
CA THR A 150 -11.86 6.34 12.29
C THR A 150 -10.61 7.16 11.97
N ASP A 151 -10.58 8.40 12.46
CA ASP A 151 -9.41 9.26 12.35
C ASP A 151 -8.30 8.77 13.26
N GLY A 152 -7.07 9.03 12.87
CA GLY A 152 -5.89 8.73 13.68
C GLY A 152 -4.62 8.87 12.89
N VAL A 153 -3.50 8.53 13.53
CA VAL A 153 -2.16 8.62 12.92
C VAL A 153 -1.50 7.26 12.97
N LEU A 154 -0.96 6.84 11.83
CA LEU A 154 -0.12 5.66 11.73
C LEU A 154 1.35 6.08 11.75
N ARG A 155 2.20 5.26 12.37
CA ARG A 155 3.63 5.51 12.46
C ARG A 155 4.38 4.30 11.93
N SER A 156 5.41 4.56 11.14
CA SER A 156 6.29 3.53 10.62
C SER A 156 7.38 3.18 11.62
N ALA A 157 7.76 1.90 11.67
CA ALA A 157 8.95 1.45 12.39
C ALA A 157 10.23 1.73 11.58
N ALA A 158 10.11 2.06 10.29
CA ALA A 158 11.28 2.39 9.48
C ALA A 158 11.94 3.68 9.98
N PRO A 159 13.28 3.79 9.91
CA PRO A 159 13.95 5.06 10.21
C PRO A 159 13.42 6.16 9.28
N ALA A 160 13.35 7.39 9.80
CA ALA A 160 13.03 8.54 8.96
C ALA A 160 14.02 8.59 7.79
N PRO A 161 13.56 8.97 6.57
CA PRO A 161 14.47 9.14 5.45
C PRO A 161 15.61 10.08 5.83
N ALA A 162 16.85 9.73 5.45
CA ALA A 162 17.97 10.59 5.69
C ALA A 162 17.72 11.95 5.04
N ALA A 163 18.02 13.03 5.78
CA ALA A 163 17.92 14.36 5.20
C ALA A 163 18.83 14.44 3.98
N THR A 164 18.27 14.79 2.85
CA THR A 164 19.06 15.04 1.63
C THR A 164 19.79 16.36 1.83
N GLU A 165 21.06 16.28 1.96
CA GLU A 165 21.89 17.49 2.01
C GLU A 165 22.08 18.09 0.62
#